data_d149351bf49fa35b6e66302b2215f713
#
_entry.id   d149351bf49fa35b6e66302b2215f713
#
_cell.length_a   1.000
_cell.length_b   1.000
_cell.length_c   1.000
_cell.angle_alpha   90.00
_cell.angle_beta   90.00
_cell.angle_gamma   90.00
#
_symmetry.space_group_name_H-M   'P 1'
#
loop_
_entity.id
_entity.type
_entity.pdbx_description
1 polymer ?
#
loop_
_entity_poly.entity_id
_entity_poly.type
_entity_poly.pdbx_seq_one_letter_code
_entity_poly.pdbx_strand_id
1 'polypeptide(L)'
;MHLTHRGAASCELASRRSEPPSVPPANKATIMTSIDLNAGALAPVARESDFGALPVTGKLPNDLNGVLLRNGPNPLSGRFEGDGVLSWWPEAAMLHAISFEQGRATGYRNRWLRTQRWANAYAPSRESSCVDTNPNVNVIRHAGEILALAEGGAPLAITSALDTLGPARKHASQAAGMCAHPKIDPLTGELVTFRADWKAPFLRYGVTNAMGESTVDIEIASPAPSMMHDIAITATRSILFDLNVGYDFSMLGRGHRMPLRWFDERRSRLGVLPRHGGEVRWFDIAPCFIQHVVNAYDVDATSIVLDAVRYPWYLRLTGDGAAFEDNPLGTLWRYRIDLASGAVDETPIGNIGVELPRINELKTGLAYRYLYAVEQPTPIEMRGIVRYDWHSGTWERYEVPHGDQNSEPIFAPRPSAKAEDDGWLLCCIYRCATDTSDVVVLEASNIAAGPVATVHLPTRIPAGFHGAWIADDGGTLPESLAINAES
;
A
#
# COMPACT_ATOMS: atom_id res chain seq x y z
N MET A 1 17.43 24.74 80.19
CA MET A 1 16.59 25.40 79.17
C MET A 1 17.22 25.14 77.80
N HIS A 2 16.77 24.11 77.09
CA HIS A 2 17.36 23.69 75.79
C HIS A 2 16.39 24.00 74.70
N LEU A 3 16.87 24.78 73.72
CA LEU A 3 16.24 25.02 72.45
C LEU A 3 16.85 24.08 71.40
N THR A 4 16.09 23.24 70.83
CA THR A 4 16.48 22.32 69.77
C THR A 4 16.15 22.92 68.39
N HIS A 5 17.17 23.05 67.54
CA HIS A 5 17.07 23.41 66.14
C HIS A 5 16.56 22.22 65.33
N ARG A 6 15.54 22.46 64.51
CA ARG A 6 15.10 21.53 63.46
C ARG A 6 15.80 21.95 62.16
N GLY A 7 16.55 20.99 61.57
CA GLY A 7 17.19 21.16 60.28
C GLY A 7 16.15 20.95 59.14
N ALA A 8 16.28 21.81 58.12
CA ALA A 8 15.54 21.69 56.86
C ALA A 8 16.27 20.69 55.97
N ALA A 9 15.57 19.67 55.50
CA ALA A 9 16.03 18.74 54.48
C ALA A 9 15.73 19.33 53.10
N SER A 10 16.77 19.66 52.35
CA SER A 10 16.70 20.00 50.94
C SER A 10 16.49 18.72 50.10
N CYS A 11 15.42 18.68 49.34
CA CYS A 11 15.14 17.63 48.41
C CYS A 11 15.79 17.97 47.05
N GLU A 12 16.93 17.36 46.76
CA GLU A 12 17.53 17.39 45.42
C GLU A 12 16.80 16.43 44.50
N LEU A 13 16.05 16.97 43.56
CA LEU A 13 15.51 16.21 42.41
C LEU A 13 16.63 15.93 41.41
N ALA A 14 17.21 14.73 41.49
CA ALA A 14 18.12 14.24 40.47
C ALA A 14 17.32 13.92 39.19
N SER A 15 17.48 14.71 38.15
CA SER A 15 16.98 14.43 36.79
C SER A 15 17.74 13.23 36.21
N ARG A 16 17.11 12.06 36.27
CA ARG A 16 17.59 10.90 35.51
C ARG A 16 17.24 11.15 34.05
N ARG A 17 18.20 11.49 33.22
CA ARG A 17 18.12 11.37 31.77
C ARG A 17 18.08 9.87 31.48
N SER A 18 16.96 9.39 30.90
CA SER A 18 16.87 8.04 30.36
C SER A 18 17.79 7.95 29.13
N GLU A 19 18.79 7.10 29.20
CA GLU A 19 19.56 6.72 28.01
C GLU A 19 18.62 6.08 26.96
N PRO A 20 18.82 6.38 25.65
CA PRO A 20 18.05 5.72 24.60
C PRO A 20 18.32 4.21 24.63
N PRO A 21 17.33 3.37 24.30
CA PRO A 21 17.50 1.92 24.28
C PRO A 21 18.64 1.55 23.34
N SER A 22 19.60 0.79 23.85
CA SER A 22 20.73 0.28 23.07
C SER A 22 20.22 -0.59 21.92
N VAL A 23 20.60 -0.23 20.69
CA VAL A 23 20.40 -1.06 19.51
C VAL A 23 21.18 -2.37 19.72
N PRO A 24 20.56 -3.54 19.60
CA PRO A 24 21.26 -4.81 19.71
C PRO A 24 22.37 -4.89 18.64
N PRO A 25 23.52 -5.54 18.94
CA PRO A 25 24.61 -5.65 17.98
C PRO A 25 24.14 -6.32 16.70
N ALA A 26 24.51 -5.72 15.55
CA ALA A 26 24.22 -6.25 14.24
C ALA A 26 24.65 -7.72 14.15
N ASN A 27 23.67 -8.63 14.02
CA ASN A 27 23.93 -10.00 13.67
C ASN A 27 24.64 -10.03 12.32
N LYS A 28 25.54 -11.04 12.13
CA LYS A 28 26.22 -11.30 10.85
C LYS A 28 25.22 -11.18 9.73
N ALA A 29 25.50 -10.33 8.73
CA ALA A 29 24.67 -10.15 7.54
C ALA A 29 24.29 -11.52 6.98
N THR A 30 23.03 -11.87 7.08
CA THR A 30 22.47 -13.06 6.44
C THR A 30 22.19 -12.64 5.01
N ILE A 31 22.76 -13.35 4.04
CA ILE A 31 22.50 -13.11 2.61
C ILE A 31 21.03 -13.48 2.36
N MET A 32 20.30 -12.63 1.68
CA MET A 32 18.91 -12.87 1.28
C MET A 32 18.77 -14.30 0.76
N THR A 33 18.03 -15.13 1.48
CA THR A 33 17.72 -16.49 1.06
C THR A 33 17.05 -16.41 -0.31
N SER A 34 17.55 -17.14 -1.30
CA SER A 34 16.95 -17.15 -2.64
C SER A 34 15.48 -17.57 -2.53
N ILE A 35 14.57 -16.68 -2.92
CA ILE A 35 13.13 -16.96 -2.92
C ILE A 35 12.82 -17.61 -4.26
N ASP A 36 12.30 -18.84 -4.24
CA ASP A 36 11.79 -19.48 -5.46
C ASP A 36 10.46 -18.83 -5.86
N LEU A 37 10.53 -17.91 -6.81
CA LEU A 37 9.38 -17.22 -7.35
C LEU A 37 8.41 -18.15 -8.11
N ASN A 38 8.82 -19.37 -8.42
CA ASN A 38 8.02 -20.35 -9.16
C ASN A 38 7.37 -21.41 -8.25
N ALA A 39 7.40 -21.21 -6.93
CA ALA A 39 6.84 -22.15 -5.96
C ALA A 39 5.86 -21.46 -5.00
N GLY A 40 4.92 -22.26 -4.47
CA GLY A 40 3.97 -21.82 -3.45
C GLY A 40 3.12 -20.63 -3.86
N ALA A 41 2.90 -19.71 -2.93
CA ALA A 41 2.06 -18.53 -3.15
C ALA A 41 2.58 -17.59 -4.26
N LEU A 42 3.88 -17.57 -4.53
CA LEU A 42 4.49 -16.74 -5.56
C LEU A 42 4.38 -17.33 -6.96
N ALA A 43 4.18 -18.65 -7.08
CA ALA A 43 4.16 -19.33 -8.37
C ALA A 43 3.10 -18.74 -9.31
N PRO A 44 3.48 -18.36 -10.55
CA PRO A 44 2.56 -17.73 -11.48
C PRO A 44 1.49 -18.70 -12.00
N VAL A 45 0.40 -18.15 -12.52
CA VAL A 45 -0.56 -18.93 -13.31
C VAL A 45 -0.22 -18.84 -14.79
N ALA A 46 -0.36 -19.97 -15.49
CA ALA A 46 0.09 -20.08 -16.89
C ALA A 46 -0.95 -19.62 -17.91
N ARG A 47 -2.19 -19.33 -17.50
CA ARG A 47 -3.29 -19.01 -18.42
C ARG A 47 -4.37 -18.15 -17.79
N GLU A 48 -5.11 -17.48 -18.64
CA GLU A 48 -6.36 -16.83 -18.30
C GLU A 48 -7.47 -17.86 -18.10
N SER A 49 -8.37 -17.58 -17.17
CA SER A 49 -9.45 -18.48 -16.78
C SER A 49 -10.71 -17.69 -16.44
N ASP A 50 -11.86 -18.36 -16.66
CA ASP A 50 -13.18 -17.93 -16.22
C ASP A 50 -13.85 -19.10 -15.50
N PHE A 51 -14.35 -18.84 -14.32
CA PHE A 51 -15.16 -19.77 -13.56
C PHE A 51 -16.48 -19.09 -13.17
N GLY A 52 -17.58 -19.81 -13.28
CA GLY A 52 -18.90 -19.34 -12.84
C GLY A 52 -19.05 -19.37 -11.33
N ALA A 53 -20.26 -19.68 -10.84
CA ALA A 53 -20.53 -19.71 -9.40
C ALA A 53 -19.52 -20.56 -8.63
N LEU A 54 -19.00 -19.98 -7.54
CA LEU A 54 -17.96 -20.56 -6.73
C LEU A 54 -18.54 -21.23 -5.48
N PRO A 55 -17.95 -22.34 -5.00
CA PRO A 55 -18.32 -22.94 -3.72
C PRO A 55 -18.07 -22.00 -2.56
N VAL A 56 -18.96 -22.00 -1.57
CA VAL A 56 -18.88 -21.16 -0.37
C VAL A 56 -19.10 -22.02 0.87
N THR A 57 -18.22 -21.86 1.85
CA THR A 57 -18.44 -22.32 3.23
C THR A 57 -18.89 -21.13 4.07
N GLY A 58 -19.87 -21.32 4.98
CA GLY A 58 -20.47 -20.23 5.74
C GLY A 58 -21.58 -19.53 4.96
N LYS A 59 -21.83 -18.25 5.27
CA LYS A 59 -22.91 -17.48 4.64
C LYS A 59 -22.39 -16.12 4.20
N LEU A 60 -22.33 -15.90 2.89
CA LEU A 60 -21.99 -14.59 2.34
C LEU A 60 -23.10 -13.57 2.69
N PRO A 61 -22.71 -12.35 3.09
CA PRO A 61 -23.66 -11.27 3.32
C PRO A 61 -24.43 -10.92 2.04
N ASN A 62 -25.76 -10.76 2.15
CA ASN A 62 -26.61 -10.44 0.99
C ASN A 62 -26.36 -9.04 0.42
N ASP A 63 -25.83 -8.14 1.24
CA ASP A 63 -25.53 -6.75 0.92
C ASP A 63 -24.07 -6.54 0.46
N LEU A 64 -23.26 -7.60 0.41
CA LEU A 64 -21.94 -7.58 -0.23
C LEU A 64 -22.10 -7.78 -1.74
N ASN A 65 -22.34 -6.68 -2.47
CA ASN A 65 -22.53 -6.67 -3.92
C ASN A 65 -21.44 -5.86 -4.60
N GLY A 66 -20.72 -6.47 -5.54
CA GLY A 66 -19.59 -5.85 -6.21
C GLY A 66 -18.51 -6.82 -6.64
N VAL A 67 -17.32 -6.30 -6.88
CA VAL A 67 -16.17 -7.05 -7.37
C VAL A 67 -14.95 -6.78 -6.52
N LEU A 68 -14.32 -7.84 -6.01
CA LEU A 68 -12.98 -7.77 -5.44
C LEU A 68 -11.96 -7.88 -6.58
N LEU A 69 -11.18 -6.84 -6.79
CA LEU A 69 -10.09 -6.82 -7.75
C LEU A 69 -8.74 -7.00 -7.04
N ARG A 70 -7.85 -7.75 -7.68
CA ARG A 70 -6.46 -7.94 -7.24
C ARG A 70 -5.54 -7.72 -8.42
N ASN A 71 -4.39 -7.05 -8.19
CA ASN A 71 -3.37 -6.81 -9.20
C ASN A 71 -2.02 -7.37 -8.74
N GLY A 72 -1.23 -7.83 -9.68
CA GLY A 72 0.09 -8.35 -9.37
C GLY A 72 0.88 -8.77 -10.59
N PRO A 73 2.18 -9.03 -10.40
CA PRO A 73 3.06 -9.52 -11.46
C PRO A 73 2.75 -10.98 -11.77
N ASN A 74 2.63 -11.28 -13.05
CA ASN A 74 2.50 -12.65 -13.56
C ASN A 74 3.16 -12.74 -14.94
N PRO A 75 4.33 -13.39 -15.05
CA PRO A 75 5.07 -13.43 -16.31
C PRO A 75 4.26 -14.08 -17.42
N LEU A 76 4.35 -13.50 -18.62
CA LEU A 76 3.66 -13.99 -19.82
C LEU A 76 4.08 -15.41 -20.22
N SER A 77 5.32 -15.78 -19.92
CA SER A 77 5.85 -17.13 -20.12
C SER A 77 5.26 -18.18 -19.16
N GLY A 78 4.53 -17.77 -18.12
CA GLY A 78 4.06 -18.62 -17.03
C GLY A 78 5.16 -19.03 -16.04
N ARG A 79 6.35 -18.42 -16.12
CA ARG A 79 7.49 -18.69 -15.26
C ARG A 79 8.33 -17.43 -15.05
N PHE A 80 8.75 -17.17 -13.81
CA PHE A 80 9.73 -16.14 -13.50
C PHE A 80 11.13 -16.58 -13.92
N GLU A 81 11.87 -15.64 -14.52
CA GLU A 81 13.28 -15.78 -14.83
C GLU A 81 14.10 -15.06 -13.75
N GLY A 82 14.94 -15.79 -13.04
CA GLY A 82 15.71 -15.30 -11.91
C GLY A 82 14.97 -15.44 -10.58
N ASP A 83 15.64 -15.08 -9.52
CA ASP A 83 15.24 -15.18 -8.13
C ASP A 83 15.27 -13.81 -7.45
N GLY A 84 14.57 -13.72 -6.33
CA GLY A 84 14.49 -12.54 -5.51
C GLY A 84 13.46 -11.50 -5.98
N VAL A 85 13.11 -10.61 -5.07
CA VAL A 85 12.02 -9.64 -5.21
C VAL A 85 12.17 -8.70 -6.42
N LEU A 86 13.39 -8.31 -6.78
CA LEU A 86 13.65 -7.43 -7.91
C LEU A 86 13.49 -8.13 -9.27
N SER A 87 13.36 -9.46 -9.30
CA SER A 87 12.96 -10.22 -10.49
C SER A 87 11.45 -10.39 -10.60
N TRP A 88 10.73 -10.24 -9.50
CA TRP A 88 9.28 -10.33 -9.41
C TRP A 88 8.58 -9.02 -9.84
N TRP A 89 9.03 -7.88 -9.33
CA TRP A 89 8.39 -6.57 -9.54
C TRP A 89 8.19 -6.16 -11.00
N PRO A 90 9.14 -6.35 -11.94
CA PRO A 90 9.00 -5.83 -13.31
C PRO A 90 8.19 -6.74 -14.24
N GLU A 91 7.53 -7.79 -13.74
CA GLU A 91 6.80 -8.72 -14.61
C GLU A 91 5.42 -8.17 -15.05
N ALA A 92 4.86 -8.80 -16.09
CA ALA A 92 3.60 -8.38 -16.70
C ALA A 92 2.45 -8.39 -15.69
N ALA A 93 1.55 -7.43 -15.81
CA ALA A 93 0.39 -7.29 -14.94
C ALA A 93 -0.69 -8.32 -15.24
N MET A 94 -1.16 -9.04 -14.20
CA MET A 94 -2.36 -9.85 -14.25
C MET A 94 -3.34 -9.39 -13.18
N LEU A 95 -4.57 -9.16 -13.61
CA LEU A 95 -5.68 -8.85 -12.72
C LEU A 95 -6.51 -10.09 -12.43
N HIS A 96 -7.07 -10.15 -11.23
CA HIS A 96 -8.00 -11.16 -10.77
C HIS A 96 -9.26 -10.47 -10.27
N ALA A 97 -10.44 -10.97 -10.65
CA ALA A 97 -11.73 -10.45 -10.24
C ALA A 97 -12.57 -11.57 -9.62
N ILE A 98 -13.15 -11.32 -8.45
CA ILE A 98 -14.12 -12.19 -7.80
C ILE A 98 -15.41 -11.39 -7.63
N SER A 99 -16.50 -11.87 -8.23
CA SER A 99 -17.79 -11.18 -8.25
C SER A 99 -18.72 -11.71 -7.15
N PHE A 100 -19.37 -10.78 -6.45
CA PHE A 100 -20.33 -11.06 -5.38
C PHE A 100 -21.67 -10.41 -5.69
N GLU A 101 -22.74 -11.16 -5.54
CA GLU A 101 -24.10 -10.71 -5.78
C GLU A 101 -25.10 -11.46 -4.89
N GLN A 102 -25.88 -10.74 -4.11
CA GLN A 102 -26.98 -11.26 -3.28
C GLN A 102 -26.62 -12.50 -2.47
N GLY A 103 -25.52 -12.46 -1.74
CA GLY A 103 -25.05 -13.55 -0.87
C GLY A 103 -24.45 -14.72 -1.64
N ARG A 104 -24.01 -14.54 -2.87
CA ARG A 104 -23.35 -15.55 -3.71
C ARG A 104 -22.05 -15.02 -4.29
N ALA A 105 -21.07 -15.89 -4.45
CA ALA A 105 -19.88 -15.64 -5.25
C ALA A 105 -20.17 -16.12 -6.69
N THR A 106 -20.44 -15.18 -7.60
CA THR A 106 -21.00 -15.47 -8.91
C THR A 106 -19.97 -15.79 -9.98
N GLY A 107 -18.69 -15.50 -9.72
CA GLY A 107 -17.63 -15.85 -10.63
C GLY A 107 -16.25 -15.42 -10.21
N TYR A 108 -15.25 -16.05 -10.85
CA TYR A 108 -13.85 -15.65 -10.82
C TYR A 108 -13.32 -15.51 -12.24
N ARG A 109 -12.50 -14.52 -12.47
CA ARG A 109 -11.81 -14.27 -13.74
C ARG A 109 -10.41 -13.74 -13.50
N ASN A 110 -9.45 -14.12 -14.34
CA ASN A 110 -8.15 -13.48 -14.40
C ASN A 110 -7.78 -13.12 -15.83
N ARG A 111 -7.08 -11.97 -16.00
CA ARG A 111 -6.63 -11.45 -17.31
C ARG A 111 -5.29 -10.75 -17.18
N TRP A 112 -4.38 -11.02 -18.11
CA TRP A 112 -3.28 -10.10 -18.33
C TRP A 112 -3.79 -8.78 -18.89
N LEU A 113 -3.21 -7.68 -18.44
CA LEU A 113 -3.45 -6.40 -19.10
C LEU A 113 -2.87 -6.40 -20.51
N ARG A 114 -3.64 -5.87 -21.46
CA ARG A 114 -3.29 -5.84 -22.88
C ARG A 114 -2.34 -4.67 -23.17
N THR A 115 -1.14 -4.72 -22.58
CA THR A 115 -0.05 -3.77 -22.80
C THR A 115 0.68 -4.07 -24.13
N GLN A 116 1.62 -3.19 -24.53
CA GLN A 116 2.49 -3.45 -25.68
C GLN A 116 3.30 -4.73 -25.48
N ARG A 117 3.80 -4.98 -24.26
CA ARG A 117 4.52 -6.19 -23.91
C ARG A 117 3.67 -7.45 -24.16
N TRP A 118 2.39 -7.41 -23.75
CA TRP A 118 1.44 -8.49 -24.04
C TRP A 118 1.22 -8.67 -25.55
N ALA A 119 1.00 -7.57 -26.28
CA ALA A 119 0.78 -7.60 -27.73
C ALA A 119 1.98 -8.20 -28.48
N ASN A 120 3.19 -7.83 -28.09
CA ASN A 120 4.41 -8.39 -28.68
C ASN A 120 4.54 -9.91 -28.46
N ALA A 121 4.06 -10.42 -27.32
CA ALA A 121 4.13 -11.84 -27.00
C ALA A 121 3.02 -12.69 -27.68
N TYR A 122 1.79 -12.18 -27.74
CA TYR A 122 0.63 -12.96 -28.15
C TYR A 122 -0.08 -12.50 -29.43
N ALA A 123 0.15 -11.27 -29.85
CA ALA A 123 -0.50 -10.67 -31.01
C ALA A 123 0.44 -9.71 -31.77
N PRO A 124 1.59 -10.19 -32.29
CA PRO A 124 2.64 -9.34 -32.85
C PRO A 124 2.20 -8.52 -34.07
N SER A 125 1.06 -8.85 -34.70
CA SER A 125 0.49 -8.08 -35.81
C SER A 125 -0.48 -6.97 -35.36
N ARG A 126 -0.79 -6.87 -34.08
CA ARG A 126 -1.61 -5.79 -33.52
C ARG A 126 -0.73 -4.68 -33.00
N GLU A 127 -0.89 -3.49 -33.57
CA GLU A 127 -0.44 -2.28 -32.88
C GLU A 127 -1.26 -2.13 -31.60
N SER A 128 -0.60 -2.27 -30.45
CA SER A 128 -1.20 -1.90 -29.19
C SER A 128 -1.17 -0.39 -29.09
N SER A 129 -2.31 0.23 -28.82
CA SER A 129 -2.40 1.66 -28.50
C SER A 129 -1.89 1.97 -27.08
N CYS A 130 -1.48 0.95 -26.34
CA CYS A 130 -1.05 1.08 -24.95
C CYS A 130 0.46 1.25 -24.88
N VAL A 131 0.88 2.30 -24.19
CA VAL A 131 2.26 2.45 -23.75
C VAL A 131 2.59 1.29 -22.79
N ASP A 132 3.79 0.75 -22.83
CA ASP A 132 4.24 -0.31 -21.93
C ASP A 132 4.59 0.28 -20.57
N THR A 133 3.58 0.48 -19.75
CA THR A 133 3.70 1.08 -18.41
C THR A 133 3.79 0.05 -17.29
N ASN A 134 3.64 -1.22 -17.61
CA ASN A 134 3.62 -2.35 -16.68
C ASN A 134 2.75 -2.12 -15.42
N PRO A 135 1.44 -1.87 -15.56
CA PRO A 135 0.55 -1.43 -14.47
C PRO A 135 0.14 -2.61 -13.56
N ASN A 136 1.12 -3.21 -12.87
CA ASN A 136 0.98 -4.44 -12.10
C ASN A 136 0.90 -4.21 -10.57
N VAL A 137 0.82 -2.95 -10.12
CA VAL A 137 0.95 -2.64 -8.69
C VAL A 137 -0.42 -2.50 -8.02
N ASN A 138 -1.27 -1.61 -8.49
CA ASN A 138 -2.51 -1.28 -7.81
C ASN A 138 -3.70 -1.20 -8.77
N VAL A 139 -4.90 -1.16 -8.21
CA VAL A 139 -6.14 -0.90 -8.93
C VAL A 139 -7.02 0.02 -8.08
N ILE A 140 -7.56 1.07 -8.68
CA ILE A 140 -8.44 2.04 -8.00
C ILE A 140 -9.63 2.40 -8.89
N ARG A 141 -10.66 3.03 -8.30
CA ARG A 141 -11.76 3.65 -9.05
C ARG A 141 -11.73 5.15 -8.81
N HIS A 142 -11.67 5.94 -9.89
CA HIS A 142 -11.74 7.39 -9.81
C HIS A 142 -12.36 7.98 -11.07
N ALA A 143 -13.12 9.07 -10.95
CA ALA A 143 -13.79 9.79 -12.05
C ALA A 143 -14.63 8.85 -12.98
N GLY A 144 -15.19 7.76 -12.42
CA GLY A 144 -15.97 6.77 -13.17
C GLY A 144 -15.14 5.75 -13.96
N GLU A 145 -13.82 5.80 -13.89
CA GLU A 145 -12.92 4.79 -14.49
C GLU A 145 -12.33 3.88 -13.41
N ILE A 146 -12.12 2.60 -13.74
CA ILE A 146 -11.28 1.69 -12.95
C ILE A 146 -9.90 1.72 -13.58
N LEU A 147 -8.88 2.01 -12.78
CA LEU A 147 -7.50 2.25 -13.23
C LEU A 147 -6.56 1.19 -12.69
N ALA A 148 -5.80 0.56 -13.57
CA ALA A 148 -4.64 -0.23 -13.19
C ALA A 148 -3.39 0.65 -13.21
N LEU A 149 -2.58 0.59 -12.15
CA LEU A 149 -1.49 1.51 -11.85
C LEU A 149 -0.14 0.81 -11.78
N ALA A 150 0.89 1.57 -12.15
CA ALA A 150 2.30 1.20 -12.03
C ALA A 150 3.07 2.28 -11.25
N GLU A 151 4.28 1.96 -10.80
CA GLU A 151 5.22 2.96 -10.29
C GLU A 151 5.66 3.91 -11.41
N GLY A 152 5.16 5.14 -11.39
CA GLY A 152 5.54 6.18 -12.35
C GLY A 152 5.04 5.99 -13.78
N GLY A 153 4.25 4.94 -14.06
CA GLY A 153 3.66 4.67 -15.37
C GLY A 153 2.33 5.37 -15.59
N ALA A 154 1.92 5.52 -16.86
CA ALA A 154 0.58 6.01 -17.19
C ALA A 154 -0.50 5.01 -16.75
N PRO A 155 -1.62 5.47 -16.15
CA PRO A 155 -2.70 4.59 -15.74
C PRO A 155 -3.42 3.98 -16.95
N LEU A 156 -3.79 2.70 -16.86
CA LEU A 156 -4.63 2.03 -17.85
C LEU A 156 -6.04 1.87 -17.31
N ALA A 157 -7.02 2.27 -18.11
CA ALA A 157 -8.43 2.05 -17.80
C ALA A 157 -8.83 0.61 -18.14
N ILE A 158 -9.64 0.02 -17.26
CA ILE A 158 -10.17 -1.33 -17.38
C ILE A 158 -11.67 -1.36 -17.07
N THR A 159 -12.33 -2.44 -17.46
CA THR A 159 -13.68 -2.77 -16.98
C THR A 159 -13.63 -3.61 -15.71
N SER A 160 -14.74 -3.71 -14.95
CA SER A 160 -14.86 -4.66 -13.82
C SER A 160 -14.79 -6.14 -14.31
N ALA A 161 -14.99 -6.38 -15.60
CA ALA A 161 -14.78 -7.67 -16.26
C ALA A 161 -13.34 -7.90 -16.73
N LEU A 162 -12.40 -7.01 -16.36
CA LEU A 162 -10.98 -7.04 -16.68
C LEU A 162 -10.61 -6.81 -18.15
N ASP A 163 -11.52 -6.24 -18.96
CA ASP A 163 -11.15 -5.82 -20.31
C ASP A 163 -10.26 -4.57 -20.23
N THR A 164 -9.14 -4.57 -20.93
CA THR A 164 -8.26 -3.41 -21.04
C THR A 164 -8.84 -2.42 -22.05
N LEU A 165 -9.20 -1.22 -21.60
CA LEU A 165 -9.75 -0.16 -22.42
C LEU A 165 -8.69 0.74 -23.07
N GLY A 166 -7.46 0.69 -22.54
CA GLY A 166 -6.33 1.52 -22.98
C GLY A 166 -5.99 2.64 -21.99
N PRO A 167 -5.28 3.69 -22.40
CA PRO A 167 -4.93 4.82 -21.54
C PRO A 167 -6.17 5.47 -20.92
N ALA A 168 -6.07 5.82 -19.64
CA ALA A 168 -7.16 6.44 -18.90
C ALA A 168 -7.56 7.79 -19.50
N ARG A 169 -8.79 7.92 -19.97
CA ARG A 169 -9.26 9.12 -20.71
C ARG A 169 -9.53 10.30 -19.79
N LYS A 170 -10.08 10.03 -18.61
CA LYS A 170 -10.36 11.01 -17.58
C LYS A 170 -9.09 11.51 -16.87
N HIS A 171 -7.98 10.80 -17.05
CA HIS A 171 -6.69 11.10 -16.44
C HIS A 171 -5.63 11.40 -17.51
N ALA A 172 -6.01 12.06 -18.60
CA ALA A 172 -5.10 12.39 -19.70
C ALA A 172 -3.91 13.26 -19.24
N SER A 173 -4.06 14.09 -18.21
CA SER A 173 -2.98 14.85 -17.58
C SER A 173 -1.92 13.95 -16.93
N GLN A 174 -2.26 12.72 -16.59
CA GLN A 174 -1.38 11.71 -16.02
C GLN A 174 -0.76 10.78 -17.08
N ALA A 175 -0.87 11.11 -18.37
CA ALA A 175 -0.30 10.31 -19.46
C ALA A 175 1.23 10.19 -19.39
N ALA A 176 1.91 11.12 -18.70
CA ALA A 176 3.33 11.04 -18.41
C ALA A 176 3.68 10.11 -17.22
N GLY A 177 2.67 9.61 -16.52
CA GLY A 177 2.79 8.74 -15.37
C GLY A 177 2.29 9.35 -14.06
N MET A 178 1.95 8.46 -13.12
CA MET A 178 1.57 8.77 -11.75
C MET A 178 2.09 7.68 -10.82
N CYS A 179 2.04 7.89 -9.50
CA CYS A 179 2.40 6.86 -8.53
C CYS A 179 1.39 5.69 -8.53
N ALA A 180 1.81 4.58 -7.97
CA ALA A 180 0.94 3.42 -7.77
C ALA A 180 -0.01 3.57 -6.57
N HIS A 181 0.25 4.52 -5.66
CA HIS A 181 -0.49 4.76 -4.43
C HIS A 181 -1.10 6.17 -4.34
N PRO A 182 -1.86 6.64 -5.35
CA PRO A 182 -2.56 7.90 -5.21
C PRO A 182 -3.57 7.80 -4.06
N LYS A 183 -3.89 8.93 -3.44
CA LYS A 183 -4.92 8.99 -2.40
C LYS A 183 -6.15 9.72 -2.93
N ILE A 184 -7.31 9.17 -2.64
CA ILE A 184 -8.60 9.81 -2.98
C ILE A 184 -9.16 10.39 -1.69
N ASP A 185 -9.42 11.69 -1.71
CA ASP A 185 -10.10 12.36 -0.60
C ASP A 185 -11.58 11.99 -0.62
N PRO A 186 -12.12 11.34 0.43
CA PRO A 186 -13.50 10.88 0.43
C PRO A 186 -14.53 12.00 0.53
N LEU A 187 -14.12 13.22 0.88
CA LEU A 187 -15.03 14.39 1.02
C LEU A 187 -15.14 15.19 -0.27
N THR A 188 -14.05 15.31 -1.03
CA THR A 188 -13.99 16.12 -2.24
C THR A 188 -13.98 15.28 -3.52
N GLY A 189 -13.63 13.99 -3.41
CA GLY A 189 -13.37 13.12 -4.55
C GLY A 189 -12.07 13.47 -5.30
N GLU A 190 -11.24 14.36 -4.76
CA GLU A 190 -9.94 14.67 -5.36
C GLU A 190 -8.98 13.49 -5.27
N LEU A 191 -8.27 13.22 -6.36
CA LEU A 191 -7.18 12.27 -6.42
C LEU A 191 -5.86 13.02 -6.33
N VAL A 192 -5.07 12.71 -5.32
CA VAL A 192 -3.74 13.28 -5.07
C VAL A 192 -2.68 12.26 -5.45
N THR A 193 -1.73 12.70 -6.26
CA THR A 193 -0.68 11.84 -6.80
C THR A 193 0.67 12.55 -6.84
N PHE A 194 1.71 11.77 -7.09
CA PHE A 194 3.02 12.28 -7.47
C PHE A 194 3.57 11.47 -8.65
N ARG A 195 4.60 11.98 -9.28
CA ARG A 195 5.45 11.24 -10.20
C ARG A 195 6.91 11.42 -9.79
N ALA A 196 7.56 10.33 -9.41
CA ALA A 196 9.00 10.29 -9.22
C ALA A 196 9.66 9.99 -10.56
N ASP A 197 10.74 10.72 -10.86
CA ASP A 197 11.51 10.56 -12.10
C ASP A 197 13.01 10.48 -11.78
N TRP A 198 13.76 9.75 -12.58
CA TRP A 198 15.20 9.65 -12.46
C TRP A 198 15.93 10.80 -13.19
N LYS A 199 15.20 11.62 -13.98
CA LYS A 199 15.65 12.87 -14.60
C LYS A 199 15.02 14.06 -13.90
N ALA A 200 15.73 15.18 -13.85
CA ALA A 200 15.16 16.41 -13.32
C ALA A 200 14.01 16.94 -14.22
N PRO A 201 12.93 17.47 -13.62
CA PRO A 201 12.66 17.51 -12.19
C PRO A 201 12.39 16.12 -11.64
N PHE A 202 13.04 15.76 -10.54
CA PHE A 202 12.96 14.40 -9.98
C PHE A 202 11.62 14.06 -9.35
N LEU A 203 10.80 15.05 -9.06
CA LEU A 203 9.51 14.88 -8.41
C LEU A 203 8.49 15.90 -8.91
N ARG A 204 7.31 15.42 -9.25
CA ARG A 204 6.13 16.26 -9.54
C ARG A 204 4.99 15.86 -8.61
N TYR A 205 4.21 16.84 -8.21
CA TYR A 205 3.01 16.67 -7.40
C TYR A 205 1.79 17.08 -8.20
N GLY A 206 0.70 16.32 -8.11
CA GLY A 206 -0.52 16.56 -8.85
C GLY A 206 -1.79 16.34 -8.03
N VAL A 207 -2.82 17.12 -8.33
CA VAL A 207 -4.19 16.92 -7.85
C VAL A 207 -5.13 16.91 -9.05
N THR A 208 -6.04 15.95 -9.03
CA THR A 208 -7.08 15.77 -10.05
C THR A 208 -8.43 15.81 -9.35
N ASN A 209 -9.38 16.60 -9.82
CA ASN A 209 -10.71 16.70 -9.21
C ASN A 209 -11.54 15.42 -9.43
N ALA A 210 -12.72 15.33 -8.82
CA ALA A 210 -13.64 14.20 -8.93
C ALA A 210 -14.08 13.87 -10.37
N MET A 211 -13.92 14.84 -11.31
CA MET A 211 -14.25 14.68 -12.73
C MET A 211 -13.08 14.15 -13.57
N GLY A 212 -11.88 14.06 -12.98
CA GLY A 212 -10.65 13.66 -13.68
C GLY A 212 -9.85 14.81 -14.28
N GLU A 213 -10.20 16.06 -13.98
CA GLU A 213 -9.49 17.24 -14.47
C GLU A 213 -8.34 17.59 -13.52
N SER A 214 -7.15 17.86 -14.08
CA SER A 214 -5.99 18.30 -13.28
C SER A 214 -6.21 19.73 -12.79
N THR A 215 -6.14 19.89 -11.48
CA THR A 215 -6.24 21.19 -10.79
C THR A 215 -4.89 21.69 -10.29
N VAL A 216 -3.95 20.76 -10.03
CA VAL A 216 -2.58 21.05 -9.62
C VAL A 216 -1.63 20.13 -10.38
N ASP A 217 -0.57 20.70 -10.90
CA ASP A 217 0.57 19.96 -11.49
C ASP A 217 1.83 20.82 -11.35
N ILE A 218 2.62 20.54 -10.29
CA ILE A 218 3.78 21.35 -9.93
C ILE A 218 5.03 20.51 -9.77
N GLU A 219 6.17 21.12 -10.04
CA GLU A 219 7.48 20.55 -9.77
C GLU A 219 7.85 20.74 -8.31
N ILE A 220 8.38 19.69 -7.70
CA ILE A 220 8.89 19.72 -6.33
C ILE A 220 10.41 19.67 -6.39
N ALA A 221 11.06 20.66 -5.81
CA ALA A 221 12.51 20.69 -5.74
C ALA A 221 13.04 19.53 -4.88
N SER A 222 13.79 18.63 -5.50
CA SER A 222 14.46 17.51 -4.87
C SER A 222 15.93 17.53 -5.27
N PRO A 223 16.88 17.27 -4.34
CA PRO A 223 18.31 17.31 -4.65
C PRO A 223 18.77 16.13 -5.50
N ALA A 224 18.06 15.02 -5.50
CA ALA A 224 18.40 13.80 -6.21
C ALA A 224 17.16 12.92 -6.42
N PRO A 225 17.19 11.99 -7.38
CA PRO A 225 16.13 11.02 -7.52
C PRO A 225 16.09 10.09 -6.31
N SER A 226 14.92 10.00 -5.68
CA SER A 226 14.66 9.03 -4.60
C SER A 226 13.51 8.11 -5.00
N MET A 227 13.50 6.90 -4.45
CA MET A 227 12.35 6.03 -4.56
C MET A 227 11.30 6.49 -3.56
N MET A 228 10.32 7.22 -4.04
CA MET A 228 9.12 7.53 -3.29
C MET A 228 8.03 6.55 -3.74
N HIS A 229 7.55 5.70 -2.83
CA HIS A 229 6.60 4.63 -3.15
C HIS A 229 5.15 5.04 -2.89
N ASP A 230 4.90 5.73 -1.80
CA ASP A 230 3.56 6.14 -1.36
C ASP A 230 3.52 7.64 -1.05
N ILE A 231 2.33 8.17 -0.82
CA ILE A 231 2.04 9.55 -0.43
C ILE A 231 0.98 9.54 0.67
N ALA A 232 1.02 10.51 1.57
CA ALA A 232 -0.06 10.72 2.53
C ALA A 232 -0.80 12.02 2.25
N ILE A 233 -2.08 12.05 2.64
CA ILE A 233 -2.90 13.27 2.62
C ILE A 233 -3.56 13.49 3.97
N THR A 234 -3.78 14.77 4.31
CA THR A 234 -4.72 15.21 5.35
C THR A 234 -5.85 15.97 4.69
N ALA A 235 -6.79 16.51 5.42
CA ALA A 235 -7.84 17.35 4.85
C ALA A 235 -7.29 18.59 4.12
N THR A 236 -6.14 19.13 4.57
CA THR A 236 -5.60 20.39 4.06
C THR A 236 -4.22 20.28 3.42
N ARG A 237 -3.51 19.16 3.59
CA ARG A 237 -2.10 19.01 3.21
C ARG A 237 -1.82 17.67 2.55
N SER A 238 -0.66 17.59 1.91
CA SER A 238 -0.06 16.35 1.44
C SER A 238 1.32 16.17 2.05
N ILE A 239 1.75 14.91 2.23
CA ILE A 239 3.04 14.56 2.81
C ILE A 239 3.81 13.71 1.81
N LEU A 240 4.97 14.21 1.40
CA LEU A 240 5.92 13.57 0.50
C LEU A 240 7.06 12.95 1.30
N PHE A 241 7.74 11.97 0.71
CA PHE A 241 8.82 11.23 1.34
C PHE A 241 10.12 11.36 0.54
N ASP A 242 11.18 11.87 1.15
CA ASP A 242 12.55 11.84 0.61
C ASP A 242 13.40 11.00 1.56
N LEU A 243 13.57 9.72 1.22
CA LEU A 243 14.10 8.70 2.11
C LEU A 243 15.42 8.11 1.59
N ASN A 244 15.97 7.14 2.32
CA ASN A 244 17.30 6.59 2.04
C ASN A 244 17.38 5.66 0.83
N VAL A 245 16.25 5.16 0.26
CA VAL A 245 16.30 4.36 -0.97
C VAL A 245 16.29 5.28 -2.19
N GLY A 246 17.17 5.02 -3.13
CA GLY A 246 17.27 5.80 -4.35
C GLY A 246 17.85 5.02 -5.52
N TYR A 247 18.06 5.70 -6.64
CA TYR A 247 18.54 5.10 -7.88
C TYR A 247 20.07 5.08 -7.96
N ASP A 248 20.63 3.91 -8.29
CA ASP A 248 22.03 3.71 -8.63
C ASP A 248 22.15 2.90 -9.93
N PHE A 249 22.22 3.59 -11.06
CA PHE A 249 22.26 2.95 -12.37
C PHE A 249 23.52 2.11 -12.61
N SER A 250 24.58 2.27 -11.81
CA SER A 250 25.76 1.41 -11.89
C SER A 250 25.46 -0.05 -11.56
N MET A 251 24.36 -0.30 -10.84
CA MET A 251 23.90 -1.64 -10.49
C MET A 251 23.52 -2.48 -11.72
N LEU A 252 22.95 -1.85 -12.76
CA LEU A 252 22.61 -2.55 -14.01
C LEU A 252 23.84 -3.14 -14.68
N GLY A 253 24.97 -2.43 -14.64
CA GLY A 253 26.25 -2.93 -15.13
C GLY A 253 26.86 -4.06 -14.30
N ARG A 254 26.34 -4.27 -13.08
CA ARG A 254 26.74 -5.35 -12.17
C ARG A 254 25.77 -6.54 -12.19
N GLY A 255 24.77 -6.52 -13.08
CA GLY A 255 23.82 -7.62 -13.27
C GLY A 255 22.53 -7.52 -12.45
N HIS A 256 22.34 -6.47 -11.67
CA HIS A 256 21.07 -6.26 -10.98
C HIS A 256 19.97 -5.85 -11.98
N ARG A 257 18.74 -6.32 -11.78
CA ARG A 257 17.62 -6.03 -12.70
C ARG A 257 16.98 -4.64 -12.46
N MET A 258 17.13 -4.08 -11.26
CA MET A 258 16.63 -2.75 -10.90
C MET A 258 17.72 -1.91 -10.25
N PRO A 259 17.81 -0.62 -10.57
CA PRO A 259 18.85 0.26 -10.07
C PRO A 259 18.45 0.93 -8.75
N LEU A 260 17.96 0.15 -7.78
CA LEU A 260 17.48 0.66 -6.49
C LEU A 260 18.32 0.10 -5.35
N ARG A 261 18.78 0.96 -4.46
CA ARG A 261 19.46 0.58 -3.22
C ARG A 261 19.31 1.59 -2.11
N TRP A 262 19.64 1.18 -0.91
CA TRP A 262 19.84 2.03 0.26
C TRP A 262 21.12 2.86 0.14
N PHE A 263 21.05 4.12 0.63
CA PHE A 263 22.17 5.04 0.75
C PHE A 263 22.28 5.52 2.20
N ASP A 264 23.31 5.07 2.92
CA ASP A 264 23.52 5.41 4.33
C ASP A 264 23.77 6.93 4.53
N GLU A 265 24.34 7.60 3.52
CA GLU A 265 24.68 9.03 3.54
C GLU A 265 23.50 9.97 3.25
N ARG A 266 22.35 9.44 2.82
CA ARG A 266 21.15 10.27 2.55
C ARG A 266 20.43 10.60 3.84
N ARG A 267 19.78 11.77 3.83
CA ARG A 267 18.84 12.14 4.89
C ARG A 267 17.47 11.61 4.58
N SER A 268 16.74 11.17 5.61
CA SER A 268 15.31 10.94 5.52
C SER A 268 14.54 12.19 5.93
N ARG A 269 13.55 12.59 5.11
CA ARG A 269 12.73 13.78 5.36
C ARG A 269 11.28 13.57 4.97
N LEU A 270 10.39 14.20 5.72
CA LEU A 270 8.98 14.37 5.37
C LEU A 270 8.77 15.76 4.78
N GLY A 271 8.17 15.83 3.58
CA GLY A 271 7.85 17.10 2.92
C GLY A 271 6.36 17.39 3.06
N VAL A 272 6.00 18.45 3.79
CA VAL A 272 4.61 18.87 3.96
C VAL A 272 4.32 20.07 3.09
N LEU A 273 3.25 19.97 2.27
CA LEU A 273 2.80 21.08 1.41
C LEU A 273 1.27 21.22 1.49
N PRO A 274 0.72 22.44 1.21
CA PRO A 274 -0.72 22.61 1.06
C PRO A 274 -1.28 21.69 -0.05
N ARG A 275 -2.48 21.13 0.12
CA ARG A 275 -3.12 20.21 -0.82
C ARG A 275 -3.17 20.78 -2.26
N HIS A 276 -3.54 22.04 -2.41
CA HIS A 276 -3.70 22.67 -3.72
C HIS A 276 -2.45 23.40 -4.22
N GLY A 277 -1.27 22.92 -3.79
CA GLY A 277 0.02 23.46 -4.20
C GLY A 277 0.53 24.56 -3.29
N GLY A 278 1.81 24.82 -3.40
CA GLY A 278 2.53 25.75 -2.57
C GLY A 278 3.95 25.26 -2.29
N GLU A 279 4.61 25.96 -1.38
CA GLU A 279 5.98 25.63 -0.99
C GLU A 279 6.02 24.39 -0.08
N VAL A 280 6.93 23.45 -0.34
CA VAL A 280 7.15 22.27 0.49
C VAL A 280 8.04 22.63 1.66
N ARG A 281 7.59 22.35 2.87
CA ARG A 281 8.41 22.43 4.07
C ARG A 281 8.91 21.03 4.42
N TRP A 282 10.23 20.88 4.54
CA TRP A 282 10.89 19.61 4.83
C TRP A 282 11.22 19.48 6.31
N PHE A 283 10.98 18.29 6.87
CA PHE A 283 11.20 17.91 8.26
C PHE A 283 12.12 16.70 8.31
N ASP A 284 13.28 16.81 8.92
CA ASP A 284 14.23 15.71 9.09
C ASP A 284 13.66 14.66 10.06
N ILE A 285 13.82 13.38 9.70
CA ILE A 285 13.49 12.23 10.52
C ILE A 285 14.67 11.25 10.57
N ALA A 286 14.63 10.27 11.47
CA ALA A 286 15.64 9.23 11.52
C ALA A 286 15.69 8.43 10.21
N PRO A 287 16.89 7.98 9.76
CA PRO A 287 17.04 7.20 8.54
C PRO A 287 16.09 6.02 8.50
N CYS A 288 15.33 5.90 7.39
CA CYS A 288 14.34 4.84 7.23
C CYS A 288 13.88 4.71 5.77
N PHE A 289 13.09 3.67 5.52
CA PHE A 289 12.23 3.56 4.36
C PHE A 289 10.78 3.39 4.82
N ILE A 290 9.86 4.14 4.23
CA ILE A 290 8.41 4.00 4.40
C ILE A 290 7.91 3.42 3.09
N GLN A 291 7.40 2.18 3.14
CA GLN A 291 6.84 1.55 1.96
C GLN A 291 5.37 1.90 1.82
N HIS A 292 4.57 1.69 2.85
CA HIS A 292 3.16 1.99 2.81
C HIS A 292 2.73 2.94 3.92
N VAL A 293 1.88 3.87 3.54
CA VAL A 293 1.19 4.77 4.45
C VAL A 293 -0.10 4.11 4.93
N VAL A 294 -0.36 4.21 6.23
CA VAL A 294 -1.67 3.86 6.80
C VAL A 294 -2.65 4.99 6.53
N ASN A 295 -2.38 6.15 7.11
CA ASN A 295 -3.18 7.37 6.96
C ASN A 295 -2.43 8.59 7.53
N ALA A 296 -2.93 9.79 7.23
CA ALA A 296 -2.54 11.00 7.92
C ALA A 296 -3.75 11.89 8.16
N TYR A 297 -3.67 12.77 9.15
CA TYR A 297 -4.75 13.73 9.42
C TYR A 297 -4.24 14.98 10.15
N ASP A 298 -4.92 16.09 9.94
CA ASP A 298 -4.69 17.31 10.70
C ASP A 298 -5.30 17.16 12.11
N VAL A 299 -4.49 17.32 13.16
CA VAL A 299 -4.97 17.40 14.56
C VAL A 299 -5.53 18.80 14.80
N ASP A 300 -4.80 19.81 14.32
CA ASP A 300 -5.18 21.20 14.33
C ASP A 300 -4.44 21.96 13.20
N ALA A 301 -4.48 23.29 13.19
CA ALA A 301 -3.85 24.12 12.16
C ALA A 301 -2.32 23.94 12.06
N THR A 302 -1.67 23.46 13.12
CA THR A 302 -0.20 23.37 13.27
C THR A 302 0.33 21.97 13.53
N SER A 303 -0.54 20.97 13.70
CA SER A 303 -0.14 19.63 14.09
C SER A 303 -0.75 18.58 13.16
N ILE A 304 0.09 17.67 12.67
CA ILE A 304 -0.28 16.56 11.80
C ILE A 304 0.11 15.25 12.48
N VAL A 305 -0.73 14.24 12.33
CA VAL A 305 -0.38 12.84 12.58
C VAL A 305 -0.23 12.13 11.24
N LEU A 306 0.84 11.35 11.11
CA LEU A 306 1.08 10.41 10.01
C LEU A 306 1.36 9.03 10.62
N ASP A 307 0.64 8.01 10.15
CA ASP A 307 0.86 6.61 10.48
C ASP A 307 1.34 5.86 9.25
N ALA A 308 2.43 5.09 9.40
CA ALA A 308 3.05 4.40 8.28
C ALA A 308 3.79 3.12 8.72
N VAL A 309 3.98 2.21 7.77
CA VAL A 309 4.88 1.07 7.93
C VAL A 309 6.30 1.51 7.60
N ARG A 310 7.19 1.38 8.57
CA ARG A 310 8.58 1.81 8.50
C ARG A 310 9.54 0.65 8.60
N TYR A 311 10.56 0.69 7.73
CA TYR A 311 11.73 -0.19 7.74
C TYR A 311 12.96 0.62 8.19
N PRO A 312 13.80 0.11 9.12
CA PRO A 312 15.04 0.79 9.51
C PRO A 312 16.06 0.88 8.37
N TRP A 313 16.03 -0.05 7.42
CA TRP A 313 16.68 -0.01 6.10
C TRP A 313 15.90 -0.89 5.11
N TYR A 314 16.14 -0.69 3.80
CA TYR A 314 15.48 -1.46 2.75
C TYR A 314 16.38 -1.51 1.50
N LEU A 315 16.49 -2.67 0.85
CA LEU A 315 17.37 -2.86 -0.31
C LEU A 315 18.83 -2.44 -0.04
N ARG A 316 19.36 -2.77 1.12
CA ARG A 316 20.74 -2.50 1.49
C ARG A 316 21.64 -3.55 0.86
N LEU A 317 22.71 -3.09 0.18
CA LEU A 317 23.68 -3.99 -0.42
C LEU A 317 24.64 -4.54 0.66
N THR A 318 25.07 -5.79 0.48
CA THR A 318 26.21 -6.37 1.21
C THR A 318 27.46 -5.54 1.01
N GLY A 319 28.43 -5.64 1.91
CA GLY A 319 29.64 -4.80 1.88
C GLY A 319 30.47 -4.94 0.59
N ASP A 320 30.36 -6.04 -0.14
CA ASP A 320 30.97 -6.27 -1.46
C ASP A 320 30.09 -5.76 -2.63
N GLY A 321 28.84 -5.37 -2.34
CA GLY A 321 27.87 -4.89 -3.33
C GLY A 321 27.34 -5.95 -4.28
N ALA A 322 27.56 -7.23 -4.00
CA ALA A 322 27.20 -8.34 -4.87
C ALA A 322 25.73 -8.80 -4.66
N ALA A 323 25.19 -8.63 -3.46
CA ALA A 323 23.85 -9.07 -3.09
C ALA A 323 23.16 -8.03 -2.20
N PHE A 324 21.91 -8.28 -1.85
CA PHE A 324 21.20 -7.52 -0.83
C PHE A 324 21.25 -8.23 0.52
N GLU A 325 21.32 -7.47 1.59
CA GLU A 325 21.06 -7.96 2.94
C GLU A 325 19.57 -8.32 3.08
N ASP A 326 19.24 -9.23 4.01
CA ASP A 326 17.84 -9.49 4.37
C ASP A 326 17.22 -8.18 4.86
N ASN A 327 16.07 -7.82 4.28
CA ASN A 327 15.32 -6.68 4.78
C ASN A 327 14.81 -6.97 6.20
N PRO A 328 14.84 -5.98 7.11
CA PRO A 328 14.17 -6.10 8.40
C PRO A 328 12.66 -6.17 8.21
N LEU A 329 11.94 -6.47 9.28
CA LEU A 329 10.48 -6.37 9.28
C LEU A 329 10.03 -4.91 9.20
N GLY A 330 9.00 -4.66 8.42
CA GLY A 330 8.24 -3.42 8.50
C GLY A 330 7.45 -3.39 9.81
N THR A 331 7.45 -2.24 10.49
CA THR A 331 6.72 -2.05 11.75
C THR A 331 5.87 -0.79 11.70
N LEU A 332 4.79 -0.76 12.46
CA LEU A 332 3.92 0.40 12.52
C LEU A 332 4.55 1.54 13.34
N TRP A 333 4.54 2.72 12.78
CA TRP A 333 5.05 3.95 13.40
C TRP A 333 4.04 5.08 13.28
N ARG A 334 4.00 5.93 14.32
CA ARG A 334 3.27 7.20 14.32
C ARG A 334 4.26 8.36 14.37
N TYR A 335 4.10 9.30 13.44
CA TYR A 335 4.80 10.55 13.37
C TYR A 335 3.87 11.69 13.78
N ARG A 336 4.28 12.52 14.72
CA ARG A 336 3.59 13.77 15.06
C ARG A 336 4.45 14.92 14.58
N ILE A 337 3.95 15.67 13.61
CA ILE A 337 4.68 16.77 12.96
C ILE A 337 4.12 18.07 13.50
N ASP A 338 4.96 18.83 14.20
CA ASP A 338 4.64 20.19 14.65
C ASP A 338 5.13 21.20 13.60
N LEU A 339 4.18 21.78 12.89
CA LEU A 339 4.47 22.75 11.84
C LEU A 339 4.98 24.08 12.40
N ALA A 340 4.71 24.43 13.65
CA ALA A 340 5.18 25.68 14.25
C ALA A 340 6.67 25.58 14.64
N SER A 341 7.02 24.56 15.40
CA SER A 341 8.40 24.36 15.87
C SER A 341 9.31 23.69 14.84
N GLY A 342 8.74 22.89 13.94
CA GLY A 342 9.51 22.03 13.02
C GLY A 342 9.93 20.69 13.62
N ALA A 343 9.45 20.35 14.81
CA ALA A 343 9.75 19.08 15.46
C ALA A 343 8.92 17.93 14.87
N VAL A 344 9.51 16.74 14.82
CA VAL A 344 8.82 15.49 14.51
C VAL A 344 9.07 14.52 15.65
N ASP A 345 7.98 14.02 16.26
CA ASP A 345 8.05 12.94 17.24
C ASP A 345 7.77 11.60 16.51
N GLU A 346 8.70 10.68 16.63
CA GLU A 346 8.69 9.37 15.95
C GLU A 346 8.45 8.27 17.00
N THR A 347 7.27 7.66 16.98
CA THR A 347 6.85 6.68 17.98
C THR A 347 6.55 5.32 17.34
N PRO A 348 7.26 4.23 17.70
CA PRO A 348 6.90 2.89 17.27
C PRO A 348 5.61 2.40 17.97
N ILE A 349 4.77 1.70 17.23
CA ILE A 349 3.49 1.17 17.73
C ILE A 349 3.57 -0.36 17.79
N GLY A 350 3.86 -0.87 18.98
CA GLY A 350 4.08 -2.30 19.17
C GLY A 350 5.41 -2.77 18.57
N ASN A 351 5.55 -4.10 18.47
CA ASN A 351 6.78 -4.76 18.04
C ASN A 351 6.53 -5.90 17.04
N ILE A 352 5.34 -5.95 16.45
CA ILE A 352 5.00 -6.95 15.43
C ILE A 352 5.36 -6.43 14.04
N GLY A 353 5.84 -7.33 13.19
CA GLY A 353 6.01 -7.05 11.77
C GLY A 353 4.65 -6.96 11.09
N VAL A 354 4.42 -5.88 10.34
CA VAL A 354 3.18 -5.65 9.60
C VAL A 354 3.48 -5.06 8.24
N GLU A 355 2.62 -5.39 7.26
CA GLU A 355 2.66 -4.82 5.92
C GLU A 355 1.26 -4.73 5.31
N LEU A 356 1.19 -4.07 4.13
CA LEU A 356 -0.05 -3.89 3.38
C LEU A 356 -1.19 -3.32 4.25
N PRO A 357 -0.95 -2.17 4.91
CA PRO A 357 -1.94 -1.60 5.82
C PRO A 357 -3.14 -1.06 5.04
N ARG A 358 -4.32 -1.25 5.60
CA ARG A 358 -5.59 -0.72 5.07
C ARG A 358 -6.41 -0.11 6.19
N ILE A 359 -7.24 0.82 5.82
CA ILE A 359 -8.27 1.44 6.67
C ILE A 359 -9.61 1.38 5.95
N ASN A 360 -10.67 1.82 6.60
CA ASN A 360 -11.86 2.24 5.87
C ASN A 360 -11.49 3.48 5.04
N GLU A 361 -11.50 3.38 3.70
CA GLU A 361 -11.04 4.44 2.79
C GLU A 361 -11.85 5.73 2.88
N LEU A 362 -13.08 5.67 3.45
CA LEU A 362 -13.85 6.86 3.80
C LEU A 362 -13.21 7.70 4.93
N LYS A 363 -12.10 7.24 5.50
CA LYS A 363 -11.29 7.94 6.49
C LYS A 363 -9.94 8.42 5.96
N THR A 364 -9.68 8.25 4.69
CA THR A 364 -8.44 8.75 4.07
C THR A 364 -8.32 10.27 4.27
N GLY A 365 -7.19 10.70 4.86
CA GLY A 365 -6.96 12.12 5.17
C GLY A 365 -7.68 12.65 6.41
N LEU A 366 -8.44 11.83 7.12
CA LEU A 366 -9.24 12.18 8.28
C LEU A 366 -8.81 11.38 9.52
N ALA A 367 -9.14 11.89 10.71
CA ALA A 367 -8.96 11.13 11.94
C ALA A 367 -9.71 9.80 11.86
N TYR A 368 -9.05 8.73 12.30
CA TYR A 368 -9.52 7.38 12.17
C TYR A 368 -9.18 6.55 13.42
N ARG A 369 -9.82 5.43 13.58
CA ARG A 369 -9.66 4.57 14.76
C ARG A 369 -9.07 3.20 14.43
N TYR A 370 -9.36 2.63 13.28
CA TYR A 370 -9.00 1.23 12.98
C TYR A 370 -8.07 1.12 11.80
N LEU A 371 -7.03 0.33 12.01
CA LEU A 371 -6.09 -0.13 10.99
C LEU A 371 -6.22 -1.63 10.84
N TYR A 372 -6.15 -2.12 9.61
CA TYR A 372 -6.03 -3.53 9.26
C TYR A 372 -4.73 -3.73 8.50
N ALA A 373 -4.02 -4.84 8.74
CA ALA A 373 -2.77 -5.12 8.04
C ALA A 373 -2.52 -6.63 7.95
N VAL A 374 -1.59 -6.99 7.09
CA VAL A 374 -1.01 -8.34 7.08
C VAL A 374 0.04 -8.40 8.18
N GLU A 375 0.00 -9.45 9.00
CA GLU A 375 1.10 -9.77 9.90
C GLU A 375 2.24 -10.41 9.11
N GLN A 376 3.44 -9.93 9.34
CA GLN A 376 4.66 -10.39 8.70
C GLN A 376 5.61 -10.98 9.75
N PRO A 377 5.50 -12.28 10.06
CA PRO A 377 6.34 -12.90 11.08
C PRO A 377 7.82 -13.00 10.67
N THR A 378 8.09 -13.08 9.37
CA THR A 378 9.43 -13.02 8.78
C THR A 378 9.41 -12.11 7.54
N PRO A 379 10.56 -11.67 7.02
CA PRO A 379 10.60 -10.78 5.84
C PRO A 379 9.91 -11.33 4.58
N ILE A 380 9.65 -12.62 4.52
CA ILE A 380 9.08 -13.31 3.34
C ILE A 380 7.71 -13.95 3.59
N GLU A 381 7.27 -14.06 4.85
CA GLU A 381 5.96 -14.63 5.19
C GLU A 381 4.92 -13.54 5.41
N MET A 382 3.81 -13.66 4.72
CA MET A 382 2.59 -12.86 4.90
C MET A 382 1.53 -13.76 5.53
N ARG A 383 1.46 -13.80 6.88
CA ARG A 383 0.64 -14.76 7.61
C ARG A 383 -0.08 -14.15 8.80
N GLY A 384 -1.37 -14.06 8.71
CA GLY A 384 -2.24 -13.44 9.71
C GLY A 384 -2.77 -12.09 9.24
N ILE A 385 -3.97 -11.78 9.68
CA ILE A 385 -4.57 -10.46 9.50
C ILE A 385 -4.68 -9.86 10.89
N VAL A 386 -4.20 -8.64 11.04
CA VAL A 386 -4.26 -7.91 12.31
C VAL A 386 -5.13 -6.67 12.19
N ARG A 387 -5.81 -6.33 13.26
CA ARG A 387 -6.54 -5.08 13.45
C ARG A 387 -5.96 -4.34 14.65
N TYR A 388 -5.68 -3.06 14.48
CA TYR A 388 -5.24 -2.21 15.57
C TYR A 388 -6.30 -1.15 15.89
N ASP A 389 -6.61 -0.98 17.17
CA ASP A 389 -7.54 0.05 17.64
C ASP A 389 -6.75 1.17 18.34
N TRP A 390 -6.68 2.33 17.72
CA TRP A 390 -5.98 3.51 18.24
C TRP A 390 -6.54 4.03 19.57
N HIS A 391 -7.81 3.73 19.87
CA HIS A 391 -8.44 4.17 21.13
C HIS A 391 -8.01 3.32 22.31
N SER A 392 -8.00 2.00 22.16
CA SER A 392 -7.60 1.06 23.22
C SER A 392 -6.11 0.74 23.21
N GLY A 393 -5.40 0.97 22.09
CA GLY A 393 -4.01 0.58 21.91
C GLY A 393 -3.80 -0.93 21.79
N THR A 394 -4.83 -1.68 21.37
CA THR A 394 -4.80 -3.15 21.33
C THR A 394 -4.79 -3.70 19.92
N TRP A 395 -4.13 -4.85 19.77
CA TRP A 395 -4.12 -5.66 18.57
C TRP A 395 -5.10 -6.82 18.69
N GLU A 396 -5.88 -7.06 17.65
CA GLU A 396 -6.69 -8.24 17.42
C GLU A 396 -6.13 -8.99 16.21
N ARG A 397 -6.27 -10.33 16.16
CA ARG A 397 -5.68 -11.15 15.10
C ARG A 397 -6.66 -12.21 14.61
N TYR A 398 -6.67 -12.41 13.28
CA TYR A 398 -7.13 -13.62 12.62
C TYR A 398 -5.90 -14.43 12.18
N GLU A 399 -5.76 -15.63 12.73
CA GLU A 399 -4.63 -16.50 12.43
C GLU A 399 -4.85 -17.28 11.12
N VAL A 400 -3.83 -17.31 10.29
CA VAL A 400 -3.81 -18.10 9.07
C VAL A 400 -2.93 -19.33 9.30
N PRO A 401 -3.36 -20.55 8.91
CA PRO A 401 -2.60 -21.78 9.12
C PRO A 401 -1.17 -21.69 8.59
N HIS A 402 -0.25 -22.42 9.22
CA HIS A 402 1.15 -22.47 8.79
C HIS A 402 1.26 -23.02 7.37
N GLY A 403 2.06 -22.37 6.53
CA GLY A 403 2.24 -22.67 5.11
C GLY A 403 1.25 -21.95 4.18
N ASP A 404 0.09 -21.55 4.68
CA ASP A 404 -0.80 -20.66 3.95
C ASP A 404 -0.27 -19.23 4.00
N GLN A 405 -0.58 -18.43 2.98
CA GLN A 405 -0.18 -17.03 2.91
C GLN A 405 -1.36 -16.16 2.52
N ASN A 406 -1.55 -15.08 3.24
CA ASN A 406 -2.60 -14.12 2.93
C ASN A 406 -2.07 -12.90 2.17
N SER A 407 -2.98 -12.26 1.48
CA SER A 407 -2.77 -10.99 0.80
C SER A 407 -3.31 -9.82 1.63
N GLU A 408 -3.19 -8.63 1.08
CA GLU A 408 -3.75 -7.40 1.60
C GLU A 408 -5.24 -7.55 2.01
N PRO A 409 -5.64 -7.13 3.23
CA PRO A 409 -7.04 -7.13 3.67
C PRO A 409 -7.77 -5.91 3.08
N ILE A 410 -8.69 -6.14 2.14
CA ILE A 410 -9.46 -5.06 1.51
C ILE A 410 -10.72 -4.78 2.31
N PHE A 411 -10.89 -3.54 2.78
CA PHE A 411 -12.10 -3.13 3.48
C PHE A 411 -13.24 -2.88 2.49
N ALA A 412 -14.37 -3.56 2.71
CA ALA A 412 -15.62 -3.37 1.99
C ALA A 412 -16.66 -2.79 2.98
N PRO A 413 -17.00 -1.49 2.88
CA PRO A 413 -17.96 -0.90 3.79
C PRO A 413 -19.34 -1.51 3.60
N ARG A 414 -20.08 -1.70 4.71
CA ARG A 414 -21.48 -2.10 4.64
C ARG A 414 -22.31 -0.96 4.06
N PRO A 415 -23.24 -1.23 3.14
CA PRO A 415 -24.21 -0.20 2.76
C PRO A 415 -24.91 0.36 4.00
N SER A 416 -24.98 1.67 4.13
CA SER A 416 -25.54 2.35 5.31
C SER A 416 -24.75 2.13 6.60
N ALA A 417 -23.44 1.92 6.53
CA ALA A 417 -22.54 1.77 7.67
C ALA A 417 -22.71 2.92 8.67
N LYS A 418 -22.74 2.59 9.98
CA LYS A 418 -22.94 3.57 11.08
C LYS A 418 -21.67 3.80 11.89
N ALA A 419 -20.71 2.88 11.81
CA ALA A 419 -19.42 2.94 12.47
C ALA A 419 -18.30 2.81 11.46
N GLU A 420 -17.10 3.22 11.83
CA GLU A 420 -15.92 3.17 10.95
C GLU A 420 -15.58 1.73 10.53
N ASP A 421 -15.73 0.76 11.44
CA ASP A 421 -15.48 -0.65 11.23
C ASP A 421 -16.74 -1.47 10.86
N ASP A 422 -17.82 -0.78 10.46
CA ASP A 422 -19.05 -1.44 9.97
C ASP A 422 -18.89 -1.84 8.51
N GLY A 423 -18.39 -3.05 8.29
CA GLY A 423 -18.06 -3.61 6.99
C GLY A 423 -17.36 -4.95 7.09
N TRP A 424 -16.79 -5.38 6.00
CA TRP A 424 -16.07 -6.64 5.87
C TRP A 424 -14.64 -6.44 5.43
N LEU A 425 -13.76 -7.36 5.82
CA LEU A 425 -12.46 -7.53 5.21
C LEU A 425 -12.51 -8.70 4.22
N LEU A 426 -12.12 -8.43 3.00
CA LEU A 426 -11.97 -9.41 1.93
C LEU A 426 -10.49 -9.71 1.76
N CYS A 427 -10.08 -10.95 1.98
CA CYS A 427 -8.68 -11.32 1.92
C CYS A 427 -8.49 -12.60 1.12
N CYS A 428 -7.62 -12.56 0.10
CA CYS A 428 -7.21 -13.75 -0.62
C CYS A 428 -6.16 -14.51 0.19
N ILE A 429 -6.38 -15.79 0.42
CA ILE A 429 -5.45 -16.67 1.14
C ILE A 429 -5.04 -17.81 0.22
N TYR A 430 -3.75 -17.92 -0.06
CA TYR A 430 -3.18 -19.10 -0.70
C TYR A 430 -3.19 -20.27 0.27
N ARG A 431 -3.68 -21.43 -0.17
CA ARG A 431 -3.77 -22.69 0.58
C ARG A 431 -2.68 -23.64 0.10
N CYS A 432 -1.65 -23.81 0.90
CA CYS A 432 -0.51 -24.66 0.54
C CYS A 432 -0.88 -26.13 0.35
N ALA A 433 -1.88 -26.64 1.09
CA ALA A 433 -2.32 -28.03 1.02
C ALA A 433 -3.00 -28.41 -0.30
N THR A 434 -3.64 -27.46 -0.98
CA THR A 434 -4.41 -27.68 -2.21
C THR A 434 -3.82 -26.99 -3.43
N ASP A 435 -2.84 -26.11 -3.24
CA ASP A 435 -2.26 -25.23 -4.26
C ASP A 435 -3.34 -24.37 -4.96
N THR A 436 -4.33 -23.92 -4.18
CA THR A 436 -5.43 -23.06 -4.63
C THR A 436 -5.51 -21.82 -3.75
N SER A 437 -6.47 -20.94 -4.00
CA SER A 437 -6.73 -19.81 -3.11
C SER A 437 -8.18 -19.80 -2.63
N ASP A 438 -8.38 -19.25 -1.45
CA ASP A 438 -9.69 -18.89 -0.92
C ASP A 438 -9.81 -17.36 -0.84
N VAL A 439 -11.04 -16.85 -0.86
CA VAL A 439 -11.35 -15.50 -0.38
C VAL A 439 -12.11 -15.64 0.93
N VAL A 440 -11.50 -15.21 2.03
CA VAL A 440 -12.17 -15.12 3.32
C VAL A 440 -12.86 -13.77 3.47
N VAL A 441 -14.06 -13.80 4.05
CA VAL A 441 -14.85 -12.63 4.40
C VAL A 441 -14.93 -12.58 5.92
N LEU A 442 -14.28 -11.58 6.53
CA LEU A 442 -14.26 -11.36 7.96
C LEU A 442 -15.14 -10.18 8.33
N GLU A 443 -15.82 -10.23 9.48
CA GLU A 443 -16.44 -9.05 10.06
C GLU A 443 -15.34 -8.09 10.52
N ALA A 444 -15.27 -6.88 9.96
CA ALA A 444 -14.16 -5.97 10.22
C ALA A 444 -14.10 -5.49 11.68
N SER A 445 -15.24 -5.50 12.38
CA SER A 445 -15.33 -5.16 13.81
C SER A 445 -14.88 -6.28 14.77
N ASN A 446 -14.71 -7.53 14.29
CA ASN A 446 -14.36 -8.70 15.10
C ASN A 446 -13.67 -9.77 14.25
N ILE A 447 -12.45 -9.51 13.84
CA ILE A 447 -11.69 -10.43 12.96
C ILE A 447 -11.31 -11.74 13.66
N ALA A 448 -11.18 -11.73 15.01
CA ALA A 448 -10.81 -12.91 15.79
C ALA A 448 -11.92 -13.98 15.80
N ALA A 449 -13.17 -13.62 15.51
CA ALA A 449 -14.26 -14.59 15.37
C ALA A 449 -14.08 -15.52 14.15
N GLY A 450 -13.17 -15.18 13.23
CA GLY A 450 -12.97 -15.93 12.00
C GLY A 450 -13.94 -15.54 10.88
N PRO A 451 -13.86 -16.24 9.73
CA PRO A 451 -14.64 -15.90 8.55
C PRO A 451 -16.14 -16.12 8.72
N VAL A 452 -16.95 -15.14 8.35
CA VAL A 452 -18.41 -15.34 8.17
C VAL A 452 -18.70 -16.19 6.93
N ALA A 453 -17.82 -16.09 5.94
CA ALA A 453 -17.83 -16.92 4.73
C ALA A 453 -16.42 -17.12 4.16
N THR A 454 -16.24 -18.25 3.48
CA THR A 454 -15.04 -18.55 2.70
C THR A 454 -15.46 -18.96 1.31
N VAL A 455 -14.99 -18.25 0.28
CA VAL A 455 -15.20 -18.59 -1.12
C VAL A 455 -14.00 -19.40 -1.60
N HIS A 456 -14.25 -20.59 -2.12
CA HIS A 456 -13.21 -21.51 -2.59
C HIS A 456 -12.96 -21.32 -4.08
N LEU A 457 -11.74 -21.00 -4.46
CA LEU A 457 -11.34 -20.85 -5.85
C LEU A 457 -10.79 -22.17 -6.39
N PRO A 458 -11.11 -22.56 -7.63
CA PRO A 458 -10.59 -23.79 -8.25
C PRO A 458 -9.13 -23.62 -8.73
N THR A 459 -8.53 -22.48 -8.50
CA THR A 459 -7.19 -22.14 -8.94
C THR A 459 -6.50 -21.24 -7.91
N ARG A 460 -5.20 -21.05 -8.07
CA ARG A 460 -4.40 -20.12 -7.29
C ARG A 460 -4.59 -18.68 -7.80
N ILE A 461 -4.64 -17.72 -6.88
CA ILE A 461 -4.29 -16.33 -7.12
C ILE A 461 -2.86 -16.17 -6.63
N PRO A 462 -1.87 -15.91 -7.50
CA PRO A 462 -0.52 -15.67 -7.08
C PRO A 462 -0.42 -14.51 -6.09
N ALA A 463 0.60 -14.54 -5.23
CA ALA A 463 0.92 -13.38 -4.42
C ALA A 463 1.11 -12.18 -5.34
N GLY A 464 0.37 -11.13 -5.07
CA GLY A 464 0.36 -9.89 -5.82
C GLY A 464 0.63 -8.71 -4.89
N PHE A 465 0.33 -7.51 -5.36
CA PHE A 465 0.49 -6.31 -4.57
C PHE A 465 -0.85 -5.86 -3.99
N HIS A 466 -1.57 -4.98 -4.68
CA HIS A 466 -2.76 -4.35 -4.13
C HIS A 466 -4.03 -4.76 -4.83
N GLY A 467 -5.13 -4.45 -4.18
CA GLY A 467 -6.45 -4.67 -4.72
C GLY A 467 -7.44 -3.59 -4.29
N ALA A 468 -8.67 -3.70 -4.78
CA ALA A 468 -9.75 -2.83 -4.41
C ALA A 468 -11.08 -3.58 -4.35
N TRP A 469 -11.97 -3.11 -3.50
CA TRP A 469 -13.38 -3.43 -3.55
C TRP A 469 -14.09 -2.42 -4.44
N ILE A 470 -14.74 -2.89 -5.49
CA ILE A 470 -15.57 -2.05 -6.37
C ILE A 470 -17.02 -2.43 -6.08
N ALA A 471 -17.67 -1.64 -5.25
CA ALA A 471 -19.08 -1.84 -4.93
C ALA A 471 -19.96 -1.64 -6.17
N ASP A 472 -21.01 -2.44 -6.29
CA ASP A 472 -22.07 -2.27 -7.28
C ASP A 472 -23.09 -1.25 -6.74
N ASP A 473 -22.70 0.02 -6.79
CA ASP A 473 -23.47 1.18 -6.32
C ASP A 473 -24.24 1.90 -7.44
N GLY A 474 -24.38 1.23 -8.61
CA GLY A 474 -25.01 1.81 -9.79
C GLY A 474 -24.27 3.03 -10.36
N GLY A 475 -23.02 3.26 -9.94
CA GLY A 475 -22.21 4.42 -10.37
C GLY A 475 -22.57 5.72 -9.67
N THR A 476 -23.41 5.69 -8.65
CA THR A 476 -23.73 6.88 -7.85
C THR A 476 -22.57 7.19 -6.88
N LEU A 477 -22.14 8.44 -6.89
CA LEU A 477 -21.34 8.99 -5.79
C LEU A 477 -22.15 8.87 -4.48
N PRO A 478 -21.53 8.62 -3.31
CA PRO A 478 -22.24 8.68 -2.04
C PRO A 478 -23.06 9.97 -1.94
N GLU A 479 -24.28 9.92 -1.43
CA GLU A 479 -25.17 11.10 -1.30
C GLU A 479 -24.50 12.28 -0.59
N SER A 480 -23.49 12.02 0.26
CA SER A 480 -22.67 13.06 0.90
C SER A 480 -21.86 13.92 -0.08
N LEU A 481 -21.59 13.46 -1.28
CA LEU A 481 -20.89 14.22 -2.33
C LEU A 481 -21.86 14.94 -3.28
N ALA A 482 -23.12 14.54 -3.32
CA ALA A 482 -24.15 15.16 -4.16
C ALA A 482 -24.65 16.51 -3.60
N ILE A 483 -24.48 16.76 -2.30
CA ILE A 483 -25.03 17.97 -1.63
C ILE A 483 -24.18 19.22 -1.89
N ASN A 484 -22.92 19.09 -2.29
CA ASN A 484 -22.01 20.23 -2.50
C ASN A 484 -21.87 20.70 -3.96
N ALA A 485 -22.60 20.11 -4.90
CA ALA A 485 -22.57 20.52 -6.31
C ALA A 485 -23.58 21.63 -6.68
N GLU A 486 -24.42 22.06 -5.75
CA GLU A 486 -25.43 23.10 -5.94
C GLU A 486 -25.27 24.36 -5.05
N SER A 487 -24.06 24.61 -4.50
CA SER A 487 -23.83 25.86 -3.75
C SER A 487 -22.62 26.64 -4.24
#